data_2f1edb6669fa768f1c3b0630d1dcc629
#
_entry.id   2f1edb6669fa768f1c3b0630d1dcc629
#
_cell.length_a   1.000
_cell.length_b   1.000
_cell.length_c   1.000
_cell.angle_alpha   90.00
_cell.angle_beta   90.00
_cell.angle_gamma   90.00
#
_symmetry.space_group_name_H-M   'P 1'
#
loop_
_entity.id
_entity.type
_entity.pdbx_description
1 polymer ?
#
loop_
_entity_poly.entity_id
_entity_poly.type
_entity_poly.pdbx_seq_one_letter_code
_entity_poly.pdbx_strand_id
1 'polypeptide(L)'
;MISSHILDTNLGKPAANVLIKLLNEDGMLLGEGQTNADGRVTDFGLSEFSTGSYSLEFATADYFESLNTETFFPKAVIHFLVKDASQHFHIPLLISPFAYSTYRGS
;
A
#
# COMPACT_ATOMS: atom_id res chain seq x y z
N MET A 1 -13.31 -4.38 4.57
CA MET A 1 -12.61 -3.11 4.31
C MET A 1 -11.11 -3.35 4.18
N ILE A 2 -10.50 -2.71 3.22
CA ILE A 2 -9.05 -2.81 2.98
C ILE A 2 -8.43 -1.44 3.20
N SER A 3 -7.34 -1.38 3.96
CA SER A 3 -6.65 -0.13 4.27
C SER A 3 -5.14 -0.35 4.31
N SER A 4 -4.38 0.73 4.27
CA SER A 4 -2.92 0.69 4.32
C SER A 4 -2.36 1.88 5.11
N HIS A 5 -1.11 1.74 5.52
CA HIS A 5 -0.36 2.76 6.24
C HIS A 5 1.11 2.61 5.90
N ILE A 6 1.74 3.69 5.46
CA ILE A 6 3.14 3.65 5.04
C ILE A 6 4.01 4.46 5.99
N LEU A 7 5.05 3.81 6.51
CA LEU A 7 6.07 4.48 7.33
C LEU A 7 7.37 4.55 6.54
N ASP A 8 7.91 5.76 6.40
CA ASP A 8 9.25 5.98 5.87
C ASP A 8 10.25 5.77 7.02
N THR A 9 10.91 4.62 7.02
CA THR A 9 11.85 4.27 8.08
C THR A 9 13.17 5.02 8.00
N ASN A 10 13.47 5.58 6.83
CA ASN A 10 14.67 6.40 6.64
C ASN A 10 14.52 7.76 7.36
N LEU A 11 13.34 8.36 7.27
CA LEU A 11 13.05 9.63 7.90
C LEU A 11 12.36 9.49 9.27
N GLY A 12 11.85 8.29 9.58
CA GLY A 12 11.15 8.03 10.83
C GLY A 12 9.78 8.69 10.91
N LYS A 13 9.10 8.84 9.79
CA LYS A 13 7.79 9.50 9.73
C LYS A 13 6.88 8.88 8.67
N PRO A 14 5.56 9.14 8.74
CA PRO A 14 4.63 8.64 7.72
C PRO A 14 4.99 9.13 6.32
N ALA A 15 4.78 8.29 5.32
CA ALA A 15 5.00 8.66 3.92
C ALA A 15 3.69 9.18 3.32
N ALA A 16 3.62 10.49 3.09
CA ALA A 16 2.45 11.15 2.53
C ALA A 16 2.51 11.19 0.99
N ASN A 17 1.35 11.28 0.37
CA ASN A 17 1.19 11.46 -1.08
C ASN A 17 1.71 10.29 -1.91
N VAL A 18 1.69 9.09 -1.36
CA VAL A 18 2.05 7.87 -2.09
C VAL A 18 0.80 7.27 -2.72
N LEU A 19 0.83 7.08 -4.04
CA LEU A 19 -0.27 6.42 -4.74
C LEU A 19 -0.23 4.92 -4.46
N ILE A 20 -1.38 4.36 -4.09
CA ILE A 20 -1.55 2.93 -3.86
C ILE A 20 -2.69 2.44 -4.72
N LYS A 21 -2.46 1.39 -5.49
CA LYS A 21 -3.49 0.76 -6.33
C LYS A 21 -3.86 -0.60 -5.77
N LEU A 22 -5.15 -0.89 -5.74
CA LEU A 22 -5.67 -2.20 -5.34
C LEU A 22 -6.10 -2.96 -6.59
N LEU A 23 -5.55 -4.16 -6.77
CA LEU A 23 -5.83 -4.99 -7.94
C LEU A 23 -6.37 -6.35 -7.51
N ASN A 24 -7.19 -6.96 -8.39
CA ASN A 24 -7.66 -8.31 -8.15
C ASN A 24 -6.61 -9.34 -8.62
N GLU A 25 -6.97 -10.63 -8.52
CA GLU A 25 -6.09 -11.74 -8.88
C GLU A 25 -5.67 -11.68 -10.36
N ASP A 26 -6.53 -11.16 -11.23
CA ASP A 26 -6.25 -11.05 -12.67
C ASP A 26 -5.49 -9.77 -13.03
N GLY A 27 -5.11 -8.98 -12.04
CA GLY A 27 -4.40 -7.72 -12.26
C GLY A 27 -5.29 -6.56 -12.65
N MET A 28 -6.60 -6.70 -12.50
CA MET A 28 -7.53 -5.63 -12.80
C MET A 28 -7.58 -4.61 -11.68
N LEU A 29 -7.50 -3.33 -12.02
CA LEU A 29 -7.57 -2.25 -11.05
C LEU A 29 -8.99 -2.17 -10.46
N LEU A 30 -9.08 -2.30 -9.13
CA LEU A 30 -10.35 -2.24 -8.40
C LEU A 30 -10.56 -0.88 -7.74
N GLY A 31 -9.49 -0.25 -7.32
CA GLY A 31 -9.55 1.04 -6.67
C GLY A 31 -8.16 1.58 -6.41
N GLU A 32 -8.08 2.84 -6.02
CA GLU A 32 -6.80 3.45 -5.70
C GLU A 32 -7.00 4.58 -4.70
N GLY A 33 -5.92 4.95 -4.03
CA GLY A 33 -5.90 6.05 -3.11
C GLY A 33 -4.51 6.59 -2.96
N GLN A 34 -4.42 7.80 -2.43
CA GLN A 34 -3.14 8.46 -2.15
C GLN A 34 -3.04 8.67 -0.65
N THR A 35 -1.90 8.32 -0.07
CA THR A 35 -1.74 8.46 1.39
C THR A 35 -1.89 9.92 1.82
N ASN A 36 -2.53 10.11 2.96
CA ASN A 36 -2.68 11.42 3.58
C ASN A 36 -1.43 11.80 4.38
N ALA A 37 -1.50 12.89 5.15
CA ALA A 37 -0.38 13.35 5.96
C ALA A 37 0.06 12.33 7.01
N ASP A 38 -0.83 11.43 7.41
CA ASP A 38 -0.53 10.36 8.36
C ASP A 38 -0.03 9.08 7.66
N GLY A 39 0.18 9.14 6.35
CA GLY A 39 0.63 7.99 5.58
C GLY A 39 -0.44 6.92 5.37
N ARG A 40 -1.72 7.27 5.47
CA ARG A 40 -2.82 6.31 5.45
C ARG A 40 -3.73 6.45 4.24
N VAL A 41 -4.19 5.29 3.76
CA VAL A 41 -5.37 5.16 2.90
C VAL A 41 -6.33 4.27 3.66
N THR A 42 -7.46 4.82 4.08
CA THR A 42 -8.43 4.09 4.90
C THR A 42 -9.51 3.41 4.09
N ASP A 43 -9.67 3.78 2.82
CA ASP A 43 -10.70 3.25 1.94
C ASP A 43 -10.23 3.36 0.49
N PHE A 44 -10.34 2.25 -0.26
CA PHE A 44 -9.99 2.22 -1.68
C PHE A 44 -11.20 2.34 -2.60
N GLY A 45 -12.36 2.70 -2.06
CA GLY A 45 -13.57 2.92 -2.86
C GLY A 45 -14.36 1.67 -3.19
N LEU A 46 -14.03 0.53 -2.57
CA LEU A 46 -14.79 -0.71 -2.78
C LEU A 46 -15.99 -0.74 -1.85
N SER A 47 -17.19 -0.91 -2.44
CA SER A 47 -18.40 -1.11 -1.64
C SER A 47 -18.44 -2.54 -1.08
N GLU A 48 -17.89 -3.49 -1.83
CA GLU A 48 -17.81 -4.89 -1.40
C GLU A 48 -16.68 -5.59 -2.14
N PHE A 49 -16.16 -6.66 -1.56
CA PHE A 49 -15.18 -7.52 -2.19
C PHE A 49 -15.38 -8.96 -1.73
N SER A 50 -14.92 -9.91 -2.52
CA SER A 50 -15.09 -11.34 -2.28
C SER A 50 -13.79 -11.97 -1.77
N THR A 51 -13.88 -13.23 -1.34
CA THR A 51 -12.69 -14.02 -1.03
C THR A 51 -11.82 -14.18 -2.26
N GLY A 52 -10.51 -14.22 -2.08
CA GLY A 52 -9.57 -14.40 -3.16
C GLY A 52 -8.24 -13.74 -2.89
N SER A 53 -7.42 -13.68 -3.93
CA SER A 53 -6.11 -13.07 -3.87
C SER A 53 -6.17 -11.66 -4.45
N TYR A 54 -5.52 -10.72 -3.77
CA TYR A 54 -5.46 -9.31 -4.18
C TYR A 54 -4.03 -8.82 -4.08
N SER A 55 -3.77 -7.65 -4.65
CA SER A 55 -2.48 -7.01 -4.46
C SER A 55 -2.65 -5.51 -4.28
N LEU A 56 -1.71 -4.92 -3.52
CA LEU A 56 -1.54 -3.48 -3.42
C LEU A 56 -0.23 -3.12 -4.11
N GLU A 57 -0.28 -2.14 -5.02
CA GLU A 57 0.90 -1.59 -5.67
C GLU A 57 1.17 -0.20 -5.12
N PHE A 58 2.36 -0.03 -4.56
CA PHE A 58 2.77 1.21 -3.91
C PHE A 58 3.78 1.91 -4.81
N ALA A 59 3.51 3.14 -5.21
CA ALA A 59 4.39 3.94 -6.09
C ALA A 59 5.55 4.54 -5.28
N THR A 60 6.42 3.68 -4.77
CA THR A 60 7.49 4.09 -3.84
C THR A 60 8.58 4.93 -4.51
N ALA A 61 8.92 4.65 -5.77
CA ALA A 61 9.94 5.44 -6.47
C ALA A 61 9.51 6.89 -6.63
N ASP A 62 8.24 7.13 -6.98
CA ASP A 62 7.73 8.49 -7.12
C ASP A 62 7.85 9.27 -5.82
N TYR A 63 7.59 8.59 -4.70
CA TYR A 63 7.74 9.20 -3.38
C TYR A 63 9.19 9.62 -3.12
N PHE A 64 10.16 8.71 -3.33
CA PHE A 64 11.56 9.02 -3.09
C PHE A 64 12.10 10.06 -4.07
N GLU A 65 11.65 10.05 -5.34
CA GLU A 65 12.00 11.07 -6.31
C GLU A 65 11.56 12.46 -5.85
N SER A 66 10.38 12.57 -5.27
CA SER A 66 9.89 13.84 -4.74
C SER A 66 10.76 14.38 -3.61
N LEU A 67 11.55 13.52 -2.98
CA LEU A 67 12.49 13.86 -1.92
C LEU A 67 13.94 13.95 -2.44
N ASN A 68 14.16 13.87 -3.76
CA ASN A 68 15.49 13.82 -4.39
C ASN A 68 16.35 12.70 -3.83
N THR A 69 15.74 11.55 -3.56
CA THR A 69 16.41 10.42 -2.96
C THR A 69 16.42 9.26 -3.95
N GLU A 70 17.61 8.68 -4.19
CA GLU A 70 17.75 7.50 -5.03
C GLU A 70 17.12 6.30 -4.34
N THR A 71 16.42 5.47 -5.11
CA THR A 71 15.83 4.23 -4.60
C THR A 71 16.09 3.09 -5.59
N PHE A 72 16.13 1.87 -5.06
CA PHE A 72 16.38 0.67 -5.88
C PHE A 72 15.08 0.08 -6.42
N PHE A 73 13.99 0.14 -5.67
CA PHE A 73 12.74 -0.50 -6.03
C PHE A 73 11.80 0.52 -6.67
N PRO A 74 11.38 0.31 -7.94
CA PRO A 74 10.48 1.25 -8.62
C PRO A 74 9.10 1.28 -7.98
N LYS A 75 8.68 0.18 -7.40
CA LYS A 75 7.41 0.07 -6.68
C LYS A 75 7.48 -1.14 -5.75
N ALA A 76 6.58 -1.19 -4.77
CA ALA A 76 6.38 -2.37 -3.95
C ALA A 76 5.03 -2.97 -4.30
N VAL A 77 4.98 -4.29 -4.48
CA VAL A 77 3.73 -5.01 -4.79
C VAL A 77 3.54 -6.08 -3.73
N ILE A 78 2.45 -5.96 -2.98
CA ILE A 78 2.15 -6.88 -1.88
C ILE A 78 0.91 -7.69 -2.23
N HIS A 79 1.07 -9.00 -2.35
CA HIS A 79 -0.06 -9.91 -2.54
C HIS A 79 -0.58 -10.39 -1.19
N PHE A 80 -1.89 -10.46 -1.06
CA PHE A 80 -2.50 -10.93 0.18
C PHE A 80 -3.76 -11.71 -0.10
N LEU A 81 -4.11 -12.61 0.83
CA LEU A 81 -5.29 -13.48 0.70
C LEU A 81 -6.42 -12.96 1.57
N VAL A 82 -7.60 -12.83 0.97
CA VAL A 82 -8.84 -12.56 1.69
C VAL A 82 -9.59 -13.88 1.81
N LYS A 83 -9.53 -14.48 2.99
CA LYS A 83 -10.22 -15.74 3.28
C LYS A 83 -11.63 -15.54 3.83
N ASP A 84 -11.85 -14.38 4.44
CA ASP A 84 -13.14 -13.99 5.01
C ASP A 84 -13.36 -12.51 4.70
N ALA A 85 -14.24 -12.24 3.74
CA ALA A 85 -14.47 -10.88 3.24
C ALA A 85 -15.19 -9.99 4.26
N SER A 86 -15.69 -10.54 5.37
CA SER A 86 -16.30 -9.75 6.44
C SER A 86 -15.26 -9.07 7.35
N GLN A 87 -14.00 -9.49 7.29
CA GLN A 87 -12.94 -8.95 8.12
C GLN A 87 -12.36 -7.67 7.50
N HIS A 88 -11.72 -6.89 8.37
CA HIS A 88 -10.91 -5.74 7.94
C HIS A 88 -9.49 -6.23 7.66
N PHE A 89 -8.95 -5.84 6.50
CA PHE A 89 -7.58 -6.17 6.10
C PHE A 89 -6.75 -4.90 6.06
N HIS A 90 -5.79 -4.81 6.95
CA HIS A 90 -4.88 -3.67 7.05
C HIS A 90 -3.47 -4.13 6.65
N ILE A 91 -2.93 -3.53 5.61
CA ILE A 91 -1.63 -3.91 5.05
C ILE A 91 -0.65 -2.74 5.22
N PRO A 92 0.11 -2.70 6.33
CA PRO A 92 1.14 -1.69 6.52
C PRO A 92 2.34 -1.95 5.63
N LEU A 93 3.03 -0.88 5.22
CA LEU A 93 4.26 -0.97 4.47
C LEU A 93 5.33 -0.09 5.13
N LEU A 94 6.49 -0.68 5.38
CA LEU A 94 7.65 0.06 5.88
C LEU A 94 8.61 0.21 4.73
N ILE A 95 9.01 1.44 4.41
CA ILE A 95 9.85 1.71 3.25
C ILE A 95 11.12 2.44 3.64
N SER A 96 12.19 2.13 2.91
CA SER A 96 13.42 2.90 2.86
C SER A 96 13.87 2.93 1.40
N PRO A 97 14.89 3.71 1.03
CA PRO A 97 15.31 3.78 -0.38
C PRO A 97 15.73 2.43 -0.99
N PHE A 98 16.22 1.49 -0.19
CA PHE A 98 16.78 0.23 -0.69
C PHE A 98 16.16 -1.01 -0.06
N ALA A 99 15.04 -0.88 0.66
CA ALA A 99 14.37 -2.03 1.28
C ALA A 99 12.93 -1.69 1.61
N TYR A 100 12.09 -2.71 1.72
CA TYR A 100 10.76 -2.54 2.27
C TYR A 100 10.31 -3.83 2.95
N SER A 101 9.34 -3.71 3.84
CA SER A 101 8.75 -4.86 4.50
C SER A 101 7.28 -4.60 4.77
N THR A 102 6.54 -5.67 5.01
CA THR A 102 5.11 -5.61 5.26
C THR A 102 4.71 -6.65 6.30
N TYR A 103 3.53 -6.48 6.87
CA TYR A 103 2.94 -7.45 7.78
C TYR A 103 1.43 -7.25 7.77
N ARG A 104 0.70 -8.22 8.34
CA ARG A 104 -0.74 -8.02 8.52
C ARG A 104 -0.97 -7.16 9.77
N GLY A 105 -1.50 -5.96 9.58
CA GLY A 105 -1.86 -5.08 10.68
C GLY A 105 -3.15 -5.51 11.36
N SER A 106 -3.38 -5.00 12.51
CA SER A 106 -4.59 -5.30 13.28
C SER A 106 -5.67 -4.24 13.13
#